data_9f3b67a872491133cc6c0e3dac78fa3f
#
_entry.id   9f3b67a872491133cc6c0e3dac78fa3f
#
_cell.length_a   1.000
_cell.length_b   1.000
_cell.length_c   1.000
_cell.angle_alpha   90.00
_cell.angle_beta   90.00
_cell.angle_gamma   90.00
#
_symmetry.space_group_name_H-M   'P 1'
#
loop_
_entity.id
_entity.type
_entity.pdbx_description
1 polymer ?
#
loop_
_entity_poly.entity_id
_entity_poly.type
_entity_poly.pdbx_seq_one_letter_code
_entity_poly.pdbx_strand_id
1 'polypeptide(L)'
;MEKQKYAAIVLAAGSGKRMNSQVHKQYLIIQDRPVLYYSLKAFEDSAVDEIVLVVGKGEEEFCRKEIVDKYGISKVKAIVEGGKERYHSVFEGLKQTSDADYVLIHDGARPFVNQEIIRRCMLEVPEYQACVVGMPVKDTIKIADEGGYAKQTPDRKNVWMIQTPQTFSYALIYEAYEEMLKTEDTAITDDAMVLERIKGKKSKLIEGSYRNIKITTPEDLLIANAVSYTHLRAHETLSD
;
A
#
# COMPACT_ATOMS: atom_id res chain seq x y z
N MET A 1 -10.13 -27.42 -8.54
CA MET A 1 -9.83 -26.01 -8.84
C MET A 1 -8.37 -25.82 -8.49
N GLU A 2 -7.57 -25.28 -9.39
CA GLU A 2 -6.20 -24.90 -9.08
C GLU A 2 -6.20 -23.86 -7.96
N LYS A 3 -5.18 -23.91 -7.10
CA LYS A 3 -5.04 -22.95 -6.02
C LYS A 3 -4.70 -21.57 -6.62
N GLN A 4 -5.51 -20.58 -6.36
CA GLN A 4 -5.24 -19.19 -6.77
C GLN A 4 -3.96 -18.68 -6.12
N LYS A 5 -3.11 -18.00 -6.90
CA LYS A 5 -1.84 -17.42 -6.45
C LYS A 5 -1.98 -15.91 -6.22
N TYR A 6 -1.54 -15.47 -5.06
CA TYR A 6 -1.57 -14.07 -4.63
C TYR A 6 -0.16 -13.52 -4.43
N ALA A 7 0.15 -12.41 -5.07
CA ALA A 7 1.40 -11.69 -4.87
C ALA A 7 1.15 -10.33 -4.19
N ALA A 8 2.00 -9.95 -3.25
CA ALA A 8 2.02 -8.60 -2.70
C ALA A 8 3.13 -7.78 -3.36
N ILE A 9 2.82 -6.55 -3.79
CA ILE A 9 3.79 -5.56 -4.28
C ILE A 9 3.90 -4.48 -3.22
N VAL A 10 5.01 -4.44 -2.48
CA VAL A 10 5.25 -3.46 -1.41
C VAL A 10 6.13 -2.33 -1.93
N LEU A 11 5.58 -1.11 -1.94
CA LEU A 11 6.23 0.07 -2.52
C LEU A 11 7.03 0.82 -1.46
N ALA A 12 8.33 0.86 -1.61
CA ALA A 12 9.28 1.56 -0.74
C ALA A 12 10.20 2.55 -1.51
N ALA A 13 9.94 2.84 -2.79
CA ALA A 13 10.78 3.72 -3.63
C ALA A 13 10.58 5.23 -3.39
N GLY A 14 9.62 5.63 -2.57
CA GLY A 14 9.31 7.05 -2.36
C GLY A 14 10.39 7.79 -1.57
N SER A 15 10.89 8.91 -2.09
CA SER A 15 11.95 9.74 -1.47
C SER A 15 11.55 10.46 -0.16
N GLY A 16 10.26 10.48 0.19
CA GLY A 16 9.79 11.05 1.47
C GLY A 16 10.06 12.55 1.67
N LYS A 17 10.09 13.36 0.62
CA LYS A 17 10.44 14.80 0.66
C LYS A 17 9.78 15.61 1.77
N ARG A 18 8.56 15.24 2.19
CA ARG A 18 7.79 15.90 3.26
C ARG A 18 8.29 15.60 4.68
N MET A 19 9.15 14.59 4.84
CA MET A 19 9.67 14.19 6.16
C MET A 19 10.82 15.06 6.68
N ASN A 20 11.41 15.92 5.84
CA ASN A 20 12.59 16.76 6.19
C ASN A 20 13.73 15.94 6.84
N SER A 21 13.89 14.67 6.47
CA SER A 21 14.85 13.72 7.02
C SER A 21 15.86 13.32 5.95
N GLN A 22 17.11 13.09 6.36
CA GLN A 22 18.13 12.49 5.51
C GLN A 22 17.89 10.97 5.27
N VAL A 23 17.11 10.34 6.15
CA VAL A 23 16.72 8.93 6.05
C VAL A 23 15.36 8.86 5.38
N HIS A 24 15.21 8.00 4.39
CA HIS A 24 13.91 7.78 3.75
C HIS A 24 12.88 7.26 4.75
N LYS A 25 11.64 7.75 4.67
CA LYS A 25 10.58 7.52 5.67
C LYS A 25 10.29 6.05 5.95
N GLN A 26 10.47 5.17 4.97
CA GLN A 26 10.27 3.73 5.09
C GLN A 26 11.32 3.04 5.98
N TYR A 27 12.45 3.70 6.23
CA TYR A 27 13.54 3.21 7.09
C TYR A 27 13.58 3.87 8.47
N LEU A 28 12.69 4.85 8.72
CA LEU A 28 12.54 5.44 10.06
C LEU A 28 12.07 4.37 11.04
N ILE A 29 12.50 4.51 12.29
CA ILE A 29 12.23 3.52 13.33
C ILE A 29 10.91 3.86 14.05
N ILE A 30 10.05 2.85 14.17
CA ILE A 30 8.91 2.81 15.08
C ILE A 30 9.24 1.75 16.14
N GLN A 31 9.28 2.15 17.40
CA GLN A 31 9.76 1.30 18.51
C GLN A 31 11.20 0.86 18.25
N ASP A 32 11.41 -0.36 17.79
CA ASP A 32 12.72 -0.96 17.58
C ASP A 32 12.98 -1.39 16.13
N ARG A 33 12.03 -1.12 15.21
CA ARG A 33 12.08 -1.64 13.83
C ARG A 33 11.76 -0.58 12.78
N PRO A 34 12.30 -0.72 11.54
CA PRO A 34 11.95 0.17 10.45
C PRO A 34 10.45 0.09 10.09
N VAL A 35 9.87 1.22 9.68
CA VAL A 35 8.48 1.28 9.17
C VAL A 35 8.20 0.18 8.15
N LEU A 36 9.11 -0.02 7.19
CA LEU A 36 8.98 -1.04 6.13
C LEU A 36 8.89 -2.46 6.68
N TYR A 37 9.57 -2.75 7.78
CA TYR A 37 9.50 -4.08 8.42
C TYR A 37 8.06 -4.47 8.75
N TYR A 38 7.29 -3.58 9.35
CA TYR A 38 5.92 -3.89 9.76
C TYR A 38 5.01 -4.20 8.57
N SER A 39 5.16 -3.45 7.47
CA SER A 39 4.42 -3.73 6.24
C SER A 39 4.81 -5.08 5.65
N LEU A 40 6.10 -5.38 5.53
CA LEU A 40 6.57 -6.67 5.00
C LEU A 40 6.14 -7.84 5.91
N LYS A 41 6.27 -7.68 7.24
CA LYS A 41 5.90 -8.72 8.20
C LYS A 41 4.40 -9.05 8.16
N ALA A 42 3.55 -8.06 7.94
CA ALA A 42 2.13 -8.31 7.78
C ALA A 42 1.81 -9.20 6.56
N PHE A 43 2.51 -9.01 5.43
CA PHE A 43 2.36 -9.88 4.26
C PHE A 43 3.08 -11.22 4.43
N GLU A 44 4.25 -11.26 5.08
CA GLU A 44 4.94 -12.52 5.44
C GLU A 44 4.04 -13.45 6.22
N ASP A 45 3.30 -12.92 7.22
CA ASP A 45 2.43 -13.69 8.08
C ASP A 45 1.04 -13.97 7.46
N SER A 46 0.74 -13.44 6.28
CA SER A 46 -0.53 -13.60 5.60
C SER A 46 -0.55 -14.83 4.69
N ALA A 47 -1.69 -15.04 4.02
CA ALA A 47 -1.84 -16.12 3.04
C ALA A 47 -1.35 -15.76 1.63
N VAL A 48 -0.69 -14.61 1.41
CA VAL A 48 -0.05 -14.32 0.11
C VAL A 48 1.09 -15.32 -0.14
N ASP A 49 1.28 -15.70 -1.40
CA ASP A 49 2.27 -16.71 -1.77
C ASP A 49 3.68 -16.09 -1.92
N GLU A 50 3.77 -14.83 -2.33
CA GLU A 50 5.04 -14.12 -2.54
C GLU A 50 4.93 -12.61 -2.35
N ILE A 51 6.08 -11.97 -2.14
CA ILE A 51 6.22 -10.51 -2.02
C ILE A 51 7.25 -10.03 -3.04
N VAL A 52 6.92 -8.96 -3.75
CA VAL A 52 7.86 -8.16 -4.53
C VAL A 52 8.05 -6.83 -3.82
N LEU A 53 9.29 -6.51 -3.45
CA LEU A 53 9.65 -5.24 -2.81
C LEU A 53 10.21 -4.28 -3.85
N VAL A 54 9.58 -3.10 -3.98
CA VAL A 54 10.01 -2.05 -4.91
C VAL A 54 10.67 -0.92 -4.12
N VAL A 55 11.96 -0.68 -4.34
CA VAL A 55 12.82 0.21 -3.55
C VAL A 55 13.33 1.40 -4.35
N GLY A 56 13.93 2.36 -3.69
CA GLY A 56 14.63 3.48 -4.34
C GLY A 56 15.86 3.00 -5.10
N LYS A 57 16.34 3.83 -6.01
CA LYS A 57 17.51 3.55 -6.85
C LYS A 57 18.74 3.21 -6.01
N GLY A 58 19.31 2.02 -6.24
CA GLY A 58 20.50 1.54 -5.56
C GLY A 58 20.28 1.10 -4.12
N GLU A 59 19.01 0.94 -3.67
CA GLU A 59 18.68 0.49 -2.30
C GLU A 59 18.46 -1.03 -2.20
N GLU A 60 18.55 -1.78 -3.29
CA GLU A 60 18.22 -3.21 -3.35
C GLU A 60 19.07 -4.04 -2.39
N GLU A 61 20.40 -3.83 -2.40
CA GLU A 61 21.32 -4.56 -1.55
C GLU A 61 21.14 -4.20 -0.07
N PHE A 62 20.93 -2.90 0.21
CA PHE A 62 20.61 -2.43 1.56
C PHE A 62 19.33 -3.09 2.09
N CYS A 63 18.25 -3.06 1.30
CA CYS A 63 16.99 -3.66 1.70
C CYS A 63 17.10 -5.18 1.87
N ARG A 64 17.89 -5.85 1.01
CA ARG A 64 18.13 -7.28 1.15
C ARG A 64 18.77 -7.58 2.50
N LYS A 65 19.89 -6.96 2.82
CA LYS A 65 20.66 -7.25 4.05
C LYS A 65 19.98 -6.74 5.32
N GLU A 66 19.62 -5.44 5.33
CA GLU A 66 19.20 -4.74 6.56
C GLU A 66 17.72 -4.92 6.89
N ILE A 67 16.90 -5.35 5.91
CA ILE A 67 15.46 -5.54 6.13
C ILE A 67 15.08 -7.01 5.92
N VAL A 68 15.25 -7.54 4.72
CA VAL A 68 14.71 -8.86 4.37
C VAL A 68 15.42 -9.98 5.13
N ASP A 69 16.75 -10.07 5.00
CA ASP A 69 17.54 -11.14 5.63
C ASP A 69 17.60 -10.96 7.15
N LYS A 70 17.85 -9.73 7.61
CA LYS A 70 17.94 -9.39 9.03
C LYS A 70 16.70 -9.77 9.83
N TYR A 71 15.50 -9.62 9.23
CA TYR A 71 14.24 -9.90 9.91
C TYR A 71 13.55 -11.18 9.41
N GLY A 72 14.24 -11.98 8.57
CA GLY A 72 13.77 -13.29 8.13
C GLY A 72 12.46 -13.22 7.31
N ILE A 73 12.34 -12.23 6.41
CA ILE A 73 11.17 -12.11 5.52
C ILE A 73 11.36 -13.05 4.33
N SER A 74 10.83 -14.25 4.43
CA SER A 74 11.13 -15.36 3.51
C SER A 74 10.35 -15.29 2.19
N LYS A 75 9.19 -14.65 2.17
CA LYS A 75 8.34 -14.54 0.97
C LYS A 75 8.80 -13.48 -0.03
N VAL A 76 9.82 -12.67 0.29
CA VAL A 76 10.36 -11.69 -0.65
C VAL A 76 11.12 -12.41 -1.76
N LYS A 77 10.44 -12.59 -2.91
CA LYS A 77 10.96 -13.24 -4.11
C LYS A 77 11.88 -12.34 -4.92
N ALA A 78 11.52 -11.05 -5.05
CA ALA A 78 12.29 -10.07 -5.80
C ALA A 78 12.35 -8.73 -5.05
N ILE A 79 13.50 -8.03 -5.21
CA ILE A 79 13.67 -6.63 -4.85
C ILE A 79 14.07 -5.91 -6.12
N VAL A 80 13.33 -4.88 -6.51
CA VAL A 80 13.53 -4.17 -7.76
C VAL A 80 13.54 -2.67 -7.56
N GLU A 81 14.28 -1.95 -8.40
CA GLU A 81 14.30 -0.50 -8.42
C GLU A 81 12.97 0.06 -8.92
N GLY A 82 12.41 1.02 -8.22
CA GLY A 82 11.23 1.76 -8.64
C GLY A 82 11.54 2.82 -9.70
N GLY A 83 10.49 3.34 -10.33
CA GLY A 83 10.61 4.36 -11.35
C GLY A 83 10.46 5.79 -10.79
N LYS A 84 10.41 6.76 -11.70
CA LYS A 84 10.35 8.19 -11.40
C LYS A 84 9.12 8.59 -10.58
N GLU A 85 7.97 8.02 -10.90
CA GLU A 85 6.70 8.25 -10.22
C GLU A 85 6.19 6.97 -9.57
N ARG A 86 5.17 7.08 -8.69
CA ARG A 86 4.59 5.92 -7.99
C ARG A 86 4.09 4.86 -8.98
N TYR A 87 3.40 5.28 -10.02
CA TYR A 87 2.85 4.35 -11.01
C TYR A 87 3.93 3.61 -11.83
N HIS A 88 5.07 4.25 -12.10
CA HIS A 88 6.23 3.53 -12.68
C HIS A 88 6.74 2.45 -11.73
N SER A 89 6.85 2.77 -10.43
CA SER A 89 7.29 1.81 -9.41
C SER A 89 6.33 0.62 -9.30
N VAL A 90 5.02 0.86 -9.37
CA VAL A 90 4.01 -0.21 -9.40
C VAL A 90 4.22 -1.11 -10.62
N PHE A 91 4.46 -0.54 -11.79
CA PHE A 91 4.65 -1.31 -13.01
C PHE A 91 5.92 -2.17 -12.96
N GLU A 92 7.02 -1.67 -12.37
CA GLU A 92 8.22 -2.51 -12.13
C GLU A 92 7.89 -3.71 -11.22
N GLY A 93 7.06 -3.52 -10.21
CA GLY A 93 6.57 -4.61 -9.36
C GLY A 93 5.70 -5.60 -10.13
N LEU A 94 4.75 -5.12 -10.93
CA LEU A 94 3.85 -5.96 -11.73
C LEU A 94 4.61 -6.87 -12.70
N LYS A 95 5.70 -6.41 -13.30
CA LYS A 95 6.55 -7.22 -14.18
C LYS A 95 7.17 -8.43 -13.47
N GLN A 96 7.27 -8.42 -12.15
CA GLN A 96 7.83 -9.53 -11.35
C GLN A 96 6.78 -10.51 -10.82
N THR A 97 5.49 -10.25 -11.08
CA THR A 97 4.37 -11.04 -10.55
C THR A 97 3.52 -11.68 -11.65
N SER A 98 4.11 -11.97 -12.83
CA SER A 98 3.40 -12.45 -14.02
C SER A 98 2.74 -13.83 -13.87
N ASP A 99 3.10 -14.58 -12.85
CA ASP A 99 2.55 -15.91 -12.52
C ASP A 99 1.50 -15.84 -11.39
N ALA A 100 1.14 -14.65 -10.92
CA ALA A 100 0.06 -14.47 -9.95
C ALA A 100 -1.30 -14.28 -10.63
N ASP A 101 -2.37 -14.79 -10.01
CA ASP A 101 -3.75 -14.51 -10.42
C ASP A 101 -4.20 -13.13 -9.93
N TYR A 102 -3.77 -12.76 -8.71
CA TYR A 102 -4.14 -11.53 -8.05
C TYR A 102 -2.93 -10.85 -7.41
N VAL A 103 -2.93 -9.52 -7.44
CA VAL A 103 -1.88 -8.68 -6.83
C VAL A 103 -2.46 -7.72 -5.81
N LEU A 104 -1.77 -7.59 -4.66
CA LEU A 104 -2.07 -6.64 -3.59
C LEU A 104 -0.99 -5.56 -3.61
N ILE A 105 -1.31 -4.36 -4.09
CA ILE A 105 -0.38 -3.24 -4.16
C ILE A 105 -0.46 -2.44 -2.86
N HIS A 106 0.66 -2.33 -2.14
CA HIS A 106 0.69 -1.72 -0.81
C HIS A 106 1.81 -0.71 -0.63
N ASP A 107 1.49 0.42 0.00
CA ASP A 107 2.50 1.42 0.38
C ASP A 107 3.29 0.91 1.58
N GLY A 108 4.60 0.68 1.44
CA GLY A 108 5.49 0.25 2.53
C GLY A 108 5.60 1.26 3.69
N ALA A 109 5.05 2.44 3.54
CA ALA A 109 4.91 3.46 4.58
C ALA A 109 3.58 3.37 5.37
N ARG A 110 2.81 2.27 5.25
CA ARG A 110 1.62 1.95 6.06
C ARG A 110 1.88 0.75 6.96
N PRO A 111 2.56 0.93 8.10
CA PRO A 111 3.02 -0.17 8.94
C PRO A 111 1.90 -0.93 9.66
N PHE A 112 0.66 -0.42 9.65
CA PHE A 112 -0.44 -0.98 10.43
C PHE A 112 -1.49 -1.71 9.59
N VAL A 113 -1.14 -2.13 8.37
CA VAL A 113 -1.94 -3.14 7.66
C VAL A 113 -1.92 -4.43 8.47
N ASN A 114 -3.07 -5.07 8.62
CA ASN A 114 -3.21 -6.28 9.44
C ASN A 114 -3.78 -7.46 8.64
N GLN A 115 -3.74 -8.64 9.27
CA GLN A 115 -4.20 -9.90 8.67
C GLN A 115 -5.65 -9.86 8.20
N GLU A 116 -6.51 -9.17 8.95
CA GLU A 116 -7.93 -9.07 8.62
C GLU A 116 -8.17 -8.27 7.35
N ILE A 117 -7.46 -7.13 7.17
CA ILE A 117 -7.52 -6.32 5.95
C ILE A 117 -7.03 -7.14 4.75
N ILE A 118 -5.85 -7.78 4.87
CA ILE A 118 -5.27 -8.59 3.79
C ILE A 118 -6.23 -9.73 3.43
N ARG A 119 -6.75 -10.44 4.41
CA ARG A 119 -7.70 -11.55 4.20
C ARG A 119 -8.97 -11.09 3.47
N ARG A 120 -9.56 -9.95 3.87
CA ARG A 120 -10.74 -9.39 3.18
C ARG A 120 -10.43 -9.08 1.72
N CYS A 121 -9.30 -8.45 1.43
CA CYS A 121 -8.87 -8.19 0.05
C CYS A 121 -8.79 -9.48 -0.79
N MET A 122 -8.17 -10.52 -0.22
CA MET A 122 -8.01 -11.82 -0.91
C MET A 122 -9.35 -12.54 -1.13
N LEU A 123 -10.31 -12.41 -0.21
CA LEU A 123 -11.63 -13.03 -0.34
C LEU A 123 -12.53 -12.33 -1.37
N GLU A 124 -12.42 -10.99 -1.49
CA GLU A 124 -13.32 -10.19 -2.32
C GLU A 124 -12.81 -10.06 -3.78
N VAL A 125 -11.49 -10.06 -4.00
CA VAL A 125 -10.94 -9.81 -5.34
C VAL A 125 -11.32 -10.86 -6.40
N PRO A 126 -11.53 -12.14 -6.11
CA PRO A 126 -11.97 -13.09 -7.12
C PRO A 126 -13.35 -12.74 -7.71
N GLU A 127 -14.25 -12.20 -6.90
CA GLU A 127 -15.58 -11.78 -7.34
C GLU A 127 -15.55 -10.43 -8.08
N TYR A 128 -14.91 -9.41 -7.47
CA TYR A 128 -14.97 -8.04 -7.98
C TYR A 128 -13.86 -7.68 -8.96
N GLN A 129 -12.79 -8.46 -9.06
CA GLN A 129 -11.60 -8.25 -9.89
C GLN A 129 -10.79 -7.00 -9.55
N ALA A 130 -11.35 -6.06 -8.78
CA ALA A 130 -10.70 -4.85 -8.31
C ALA A 130 -11.30 -4.44 -6.96
N CYS A 131 -10.46 -4.37 -5.93
CA CYS A 131 -10.84 -4.05 -4.56
C CYS A 131 -9.88 -3.02 -3.97
N VAL A 132 -10.42 -2.03 -3.28
CA VAL A 132 -9.63 -0.92 -2.71
C VAL A 132 -9.97 -0.72 -1.25
N VAL A 133 -8.97 -0.81 -0.39
CA VAL A 133 -9.15 -0.56 1.04
C VAL A 133 -9.34 0.92 1.31
N GLY A 134 -10.30 1.26 2.15
CA GLY A 134 -10.56 2.63 2.56
C GLY A 134 -11.37 2.70 3.85
N MET A 135 -11.57 3.91 4.34
CA MET A 135 -12.43 4.21 5.49
C MET A 135 -13.35 5.39 5.16
N PRO A 136 -14.63 5.35 5.58
CA PRO A 136 -15.48 6.53 5.51
C PRO A 136 -14.86 7.72 6.24
N VAL A 137 -15.01 8.94 5.70
CA VAL A 137 -14.53 10.13 6.42
C VAL A 137 -15.36 10.36 7.68
N LYS A 138 -14.70 10.81 8.76
CA LYS A 138 -15.35 11.16 10.03
C LYS A 138 -15.77 12.64 10.06
N ASP A 139 -14.92 13.49 9.49
CA ASP A 139 -15.12 14.93 9.48
C ASP A 139 -15.99 15.40 8.32
N THR A 140 -16.52 16.61 8.43
CA THR A 140 -17.19 17.27 7.30
C THR A 140 -16.14 17.68 6.27
N ILE A 141 -16.33 17.22 5.02
CA ILE A 141 -15.44 17.55 3.90
C ILE A 141 -16.04 18.72 3.12
N LYS A 142 -15.17 19.66 2.73
CA LYS A 142 -15.50 20.76 1.82
C LYS A 142 -14.65 20.61 0.56
N ILE A 143 -15.31 20.72 -0.59
CA ILE A 143 -14.62 20.91 -1.87
C ILE A 143 -14.47 22.42 -2.04
N ALA A 144 -13.22 22.90 -2.15
CA ALA A 144 -12.91 24.30 -2.35
C ALA A 144 -12.85 24.66 -3.85
N ASP A 145 -13.10 25.92 -4.17
CA ASP A 145 -12.76 26.52 -5.46
C ASP A 145 -11.30 27.02 -5.46
N GLU A 146 -10.86 27.59 -6.60
CA GLU A 146 -9.50 28.14 -6.75
C GLU A 146 -9.19 29.31 -5.81
N GLY A 147 -10.21 30.03 -5.36
CA GLY A 147 -10.11 31.14 -4.39
C GLY A 147 -10.11 30.67 -2.94
N GLY A 148 -10.22 29.38 -2.66
CA GLY A 148 -10.24 28.81 -1.30
C GLY A 148 -11.64 28.86 -0.63
N TYR A 149 -12.69 29.25 -1.34
CA TYR A 149 -14.06 29.23 -0.80
C TYR A 149 -14.69 27.84 -0.93
N ALA A 150 -15.55 27.50 0.04
CA ALA A 150 -16.28 26.24 0.03
C ALA A 150 -17.31 26.21 -1.13
N LYS A 151 -17.03 25.42 -2.16
CA LYS A 151 -17.88 25.23 -3.34
C LYS A 151 -18.97 24.19 -3.11
N GLN A 152 -18.64 23.11 -2.41
CA GLN A 152 -19.56 21.98 -2.19
C GLN A 152 -19.25 21.28 -0.86
N THR A 153 -20.30 20.74 -0.25
CA THR A 153 -20.19 19.81 0.89
C THR A 153 -20.77 18.47 0.46
N PRO A 154 -19.94 17.47 0.13
CA PRO A 154 -20.44 16.15 -0.25
C PRO A 154 -21.11 15.45 0.94
N ASP A 155 -22.06 14.57 0.65
CA ASP A 155 -22.64 13.70 1.67
C ASP A 155 -21.56 12.76 2.24
N ARG A 156 -21.22 12.96 3.51
CA ARG A 156 -20.13 12.26 4.20
C ARG A 156 -20.21 10.73 4.08
N LYS A 157 -21.41 10.15 4.06
CA LYS A 157 -21.61 8.71 3.94
C LYS A 157 -21.06 8.10 2.63
N ASN A 158 -20.88 8.95 1.59
CA ASN A 158 -20.41 8.56 0.27
C ASN A 158 -18.92 8.94 0.03
N VAL A 159 -18.24 9.50 1.05
CA VAL A 159 -16.85 9.94 0.92
C VAL A 159 -15.93 9.02 1.73
N TRP A 160 -14.92 8.48 1.07
CA TRP A 160 -13.96 7.55 1.66
C TRP A 160 -12.54 8.06 1.53
N MET A 161 -11.76 7.85 2.57
CA MET A 161 -10.30 8.01 2.54
C MET A 161 -9.69 6.70 2.05
N ILE A 162 -9.08 6.74 0.88
CA ILE A 162 -8.50 5.55 0.27
C ILE A 162 -7.16 5.21 0.92
N GLN A 163 -7.00 3.93 1.18
CA GLN A 163 -5.80 3.32 1.77
C GLN A 163 -5.20 2.29 0.80
N THR A 164 -4.26 1.51 1.27
CA THR A 164 -3.76 0.30 0.64
C THR A 164 -3.81 -0.88 1.65
N PRO A 165 -3.93 -2.13 1.19
CA PRO A 165 -3.75 -2.63 -0.18
C PRO A 165 -4.83 -2.17 -1.16
N GLN A 166 -4.43 -2.00 -2.43
CA GLN A 166 -5.32 -1.97 -3.57
C GLN A 166 -5.10 -3.27 -4.33
N THR A 167 -6.15 -4.04 -4.55
CA THR A 167 -6.04 -5.46 -4.94
C THR A 167 -6.77 -5.70 -6.24
N PHE A 168 -6.12 -6.37 -7.18
CA PHE A 168 -6.63 -6.53 -8.54
C PHE A 168 -6.35 -7.94 -9.09
N SER A 169 -7.17 -8.37 -10.06
CA SER A 169 -6.74 -9.40 -11.00
C SER A 169 -5.47 -8.92 -11.70
N TYR A 170 -4.44 -9.78 -11.73
CA TYR A 170 -3.15 -9.44 -12.34
C TYR A 170 -3.31 -8.99 -13.79
N ALA A 171 -3.97 -9.81 -14.62
CA ALA A 171 -4.13 -9.51 -16.05
C ALA A 171 -4.81 -8.15 -16.27
N LEU A 172 -5.88 -7.87 -15.51
CA LEU A 172 -6.64 -6.63 -15.65
C LEU A 172 -5.82 -5.39 -15.32
N ILE A 173 -5.08 -5.41 -14.21
CA ILE A 173 -4.30 -4.23 -13.79
C ILE A 173 -3.03 -4.07 -14.62
N TYR A 174 -2.40 -5.17 -15.02
CA TYR A 174 -1.22 -5.14 -15.88
C TYR A 174 -1.53 -4.49 -17.23
N GLU A 175 -2.58 -4.94 -17.92
CA GLU A 175 -3.04 -4.34 -19.18
C GLU A 175 -3.38 -2.85 -19.02
N ALA A 176 -4.07 -2.47 -17.93
CA ALA A 176 -4.39 -1.07 -17.67
C ALA A 176 -3.13 -0.20 -17.52
N TYR A 177 -2.11 -0.72 -16.84
CA TYR A 177 -0.82 -0.03 -16.70
C TYR A 177 -0.06 0.05 -18.02
N GLU A 178 -0.04 -1.02 -18.82
CA GLU A 178 0.60 -0.98 -20.16
C GLU A 178 -0.03 0.08 -21.08
N GLU A 179 -1.35 0.21 -21.04
CA GLU A 179 -2.06 1.23 -21.83
C GLU A 179 -1.80 2.64 -21.26
N MET A 180 -1.90 2.81 -19.94
CA MET A 180 -1.69 4.11 -19.27
C MET A 180 -0.30 4.66 -19.55
N LEU A 181 0.74 3.82 -19.49
CA LEU A 181 2.12 4.25 -19.73
C LEU A 181 2.42 4.69 -21.18
N LYS A 182 1.52 4.42 -22.12
CA LYS A 182 1.57 4.95 -23.48
C LYS A 182 0.92 6.33 -23.61
N THR A 183 0.23 6.77 -22.56
CA THR A 183 -0.40 8.10 -22.50
C THR A 183 0.52 9.09 -21.77
N GLU A 184 0.29 10.39 -21.95
CA GLU A 184 0.98 11.45 -21.20
C GLU A 184 0.22 11.84 -19.91
N ASP A 185 -0.77 11.04 -19.47
CA ASP A 185 -1.57 11.34 -18.29
C ASP A 185 -0.75 11.11 -17.01
N THR A 186 -0.28 12.18 -16.43
CA THR A 186 0.49 12.20 -15.17
C THR A 186 -0.37 12.42 -13.92
N ALA A 187 -1.68 12.64 -14.08
CA ALA A 187 -2.59 12.98 -12.97
C ALA A 187 -3.13 11.73 -12.24
N ILE A 188 -2.39 10.61 -12.28
CA ILE A 188 -2.74 9.36 -11.58
C ILE A 188 -2.29 9.45 -10.12
N THR A 189 -3.21 9.28 -9.19
CA THR A 189 -2.96 9.36 -7.75
C THR A 189 -2.88 7.99 -7.07
N ASP A 190 -3.59 6.97 -7.59
CA ASP A 190 -3.60 5.61 -7.08
C ASP A 190 -3.85 4.57 -8.19
N ASP A 191 -3.81 3.28 -7.82
CA ASP A 191 -3.90 2.18 -8.79
C ASP A 191 -5.33 1.99 -9.31
N ALA A 192 -6.33 2.26 -8.46
CA ALA A 192 -7.74 2.21 -8.87
C ALA A 192 -8.06 3.26 -9.95
N MET A 193 -7.47 4.46 -9.84
CA MET A 193 -7.64 5.50 -10.85
C MET A 193 -7.08 5.09 -12.22
N VAL A 194 -5.99 4.31 -12.27
CA VAL A 194 -5.50 3.72 -13.53
C VAL A 194 -6.60 2.88 -14.17
N LEU A 195 -7.21 1.99 -13.39
CA LEU A 195 -8.25 1.12 -13.89
C LEU A 195 -9.51 1.88 -14.30
N GLU A 196 -9.91 2.88 -13.51
CA GLU A 196 -11.07 3.72 -13.79
C GLU A 196 -10.92 4.51 -15.10
N ARG A 197 -9.75 5.13 -15.31
CA ARG A 197 -9.49 5.96 -16.49
C ARG A 197 -9.27 5.15 -17.76
N ILE A 198 -8.51 4.07 -17.67
CA ILE A 198 -8.11 3.29 -18.84
C ILE A 198 -9.17 2.26 -19.24
N LYS A 199 -9.77 1.58 -18.27
CA LYS A 199 -10.72 0.48 -18.54
C LYS A 199 -12.18 0.85 -18.21
N GLY A 200 -12.45 2.04 -17.65
CA GLY A 200 -13.78 2.44 -17.21
C GLY A 200 -14.37 1.55 -16.11
N LYS A 201 -13.53 0.76 -15.44
CA LYS A 201 -13.95 -0.23 -14.45
C LYS A 201 -13.90 0.34 -13.04
N LYS A 202 -14.99 0.17 -12.29
CA LYS A 202 -15.08 0.58 -10.88
C LYS A 202 -14.43 -0.45 -9.98
N SER A 203 -13.84 0.02 -8.88
CA SER A 203 -13.31 -0.84 -7.82
C SER A 203 -14.29 -0.97 -6.65
N LYS A 204 -14.35 -2.16 -6.05
CA LYS A 204 -15.11 -2.41 -4.82
C LYS A 204 -14.38 -1.80 -3.63
N LEU A 205 -15.03 -0.93 -2.86
CA LEU A 205 -14.47 -0.42 -1.61
C LEU A 205 -14.58 -1.48 -0.51
N ILE A 206 -13.47 -1.73 0.17
CA ILE A 206 -13.34 -2.65 1.31
C ILE A 206 -12.99 -1.84 2.54
N GLU A 207 -13.68 -2.12 3.63
CA GLU A 207 -13.40 -1.46 4.91
C GLU A 207 -12.00 -1.82 5.42
N GLY A 208 -11.18 -0.80 5.65
CA GLY A 208 -9.84 -0.88 6.19
C GLY A 208 -9.79 -0.69 7.70
N SER A 209 -8.92 0.20 8.14
CA SER A 209 -8.81 0.62 9.54
C SER A 209 -8.35 2.07 9.63
N TYR A 210 -8.90 2.85 10.55
CA TYR A 210 -8.36 4.20 10.85
C TYR A 210 -6.94 4.15 11.40
N ARG A 211 -6.48 3.00 11.90
CA ARG A 211 -5.10 2.78 12.31
C ARG A 211 -4.15 2.53 11.14
N ASN A 212 -4.65 2.14 9.96
CA ASN A 212 -3.83 1.90 8.76
C ASN A 212 -3.39 3.21 8.10
N ILE A 213 -2.77 4.09 8.91
CA ILE A 213 -2.28 5.39 8.49
C ILE A 213 -1.06 5.25 7.57
N LYS A 214 -0.86 6.23 6.71
CA LYS A 214 0.35 6.37 5.88
C LYS A 214 1.29 7.36 6.57
N ILE A 215 2.50 6.94 6.89
CA ILE A 215 3.53 7.83 7.41
C ILE A 215 4.00 8.73 6.28
N THR A 216 3.76 10.03 6.43
CA THR A 216 3.98 11.04 5.40
C THR A 216 4.67 12.27 5.95
N THR A 217 4.41 12.60 7.23
CA THR A 217 4.96 13.75 7.96
C THR A 217 5.59 13.29 9.28
N PRO A 218 6.41 14.13 9.95
CA PRO A 218 6.96 13.80 11.26
C PRO A 218 5.89 13.53 12.33
N GLU A 219 4.75 14.23 12.25
CA GLU A 219 3.62 14.03 13.18
C GLU A 219 3.03 12.62 13.05
N ASP A 220 2.95 12.07 11.81
CA ASP A 220 2.48 10.70 11.60
C ASP A 220 3.38 9.68 12.30
N LEU A 221 4.69 9.96 12.42
CA LEU A 221 5.63 9.08 13.13
C LEU A 221 5.37 9.08 14.64
N LEU A 222 5.00 10.22 15.22
CA LEU A 222 4.60 10.32 16.64
C LEU A 222 3.33 9.49 16.89
N ILE A 223 2.33 9.65 16.02
CA ILE A 223 1.08 8.86 16.07
C ILE A 223 1.39 7.37 15.93
N ALA A 224 2.26 7.01 14.98
CA ALA A 224 2.66 5.62 14.75
C ALA A 224 3.31 4.99 16.00
N ASN A 225 4.19 5.70 16.69
CA ASN A 225 4.79 5.22 17.93
C ASN A 225 3.73 5.00 19.04
N ALA A 226 2.76 5.90 19.17
CA ALA A 226 1.67 5.77 20.14
C ALA A 226 0.75 4.56 19.82
N VAL A 227 0.41 4.37 18.54
CA VAL A 227 -0.40 3.22 18.09
C VAL A 227 0.33 1.91 18.31
N SER A 228 1.62 1.83 17.99
CA SER A 228 2.45 0.63 18.19
C SER A 228 2.55 0.25 19.66
N TYR A 229 2.74 1.22 20.56
CA TYR A 229 2.82 0.98 22.00
C TYR A 229 1.54 0.35 22.56
N THR A 230 0.36 0.78 22.13
CA THR A 230 -0.91 0.20 22.57
C THR A 230 -1.14 -1.22 22.03
N HIS A 231 -0.59 -1.53 20.86
CA HIS A 231 -0.74 -2.85 20.24
C HIS A 231 0.13 -3.91 20.92
N LEU A 232 1.37 -3.58 21.27
CA LEU A 232 2.29 -4.47 21.99
C LEU A 232 1.80 -4.81 23.39
N ARG A 233 1.31 -3.83 24.16
CA ARG A 233 0.73 -4.07 25.48
C ARG A 233 -0.50 -4.97 25.48
N ALA A 234 -1.34 -4.88 24.45
CA ALA A 234 -2.51 -5.74 24.33
C ALA A 234 -2.14 -7.22 24.09
N HIS A 235 -0.96 -7.49 23.52
CA HIS A 235 -0.45 -8.86 23.36
C HIS A 235 0.23 -9.41 24.61
N GLU A 236 0.90 -8.59 25.41
CA GLU A 236 1.54 -9.00 26.67
C GLU A 236 0.51 -9.38 27.75
N THR A 237 -0.61 -8.66 27.81
CA THR A 237 -1.69 -8.93 28.80
C THR A 237 -2.57 -10.14 28.48
N LEU A 238 -2.42 -10.76 27.31
CA LEU A 238 -3.12 -11.99 26.92
C LEU A 238 -2.23 -13.24 27.08
N SER A 239 -0.99 -13.08 27.53
CA SER A 239 -0.01 -14.16 27.72
C SER A 239 0.23 -14.50 29.20
N ASP A 240 -0.43 -13.80 30.12
CA ASP A 240 -0.51 -14.07 31.55
C ASP A 240 -1.92 -14.67 31.89
#